data_15fbbb4dda27803a254aecb377468631
#
_entry.id   15fbbb4dda27803a254aecb377468631
#
_cell.length_a   1.000
_cell.length_b   1.000
_cell.length_c   1.000
_cell.angle_alpha   90.00
_cell.angle_beta   90.00
_cell.angle_gamma   90.00
#
_symmetry.space_group_name_H-M   'P 1'
#
loop_
_entity.id
_entity.type
_entity.pdbx_description
1 polymer ?
#
loop_
_entity_poly.entity_id
_entity_poly.type
_entity_poly.pdbx_seq_one_letter_code
_entity_poly.pdbx_strand_id
1 'polypeptide(L)'
;MDYLDDIYSCPKCRDTGYINGKMCSCLKALYNAEVTRELGTLLKNSDECFEKFDLSLYGSARESMEIVFDTCREYAQSFSDRSMNLLFQGGTGLGKTFLSACIARVVAENGHSVCYDTASSALEAFETKKFSRDIQTAENAAVKVERMLDCELMILDDLGTEMLTPMAVSALYTLINTRLVNGRKTVISTNLTDAELLKRYNAQICSRLEGEFTKLPFFGSDIRLLKKEI
;
A
#
# COMPACT_ATOMS: atom_id res chain seq x y z
N MET A 1 -13.73 50.01 -10.06
CA MET A 1 -14.00 48.77 -10.80
C MET A 1 -12.99 47.69 -10.32
N ASP A 2 -12.89 47.49 -8.99
CA ASP A 2 -11.86 46.64 -8.41
C ASP A 2 -12.46 45.41 -7.67
N TYR A 3 -13.56 44.88 -8.25
CA TYR A 3 -14.29 43.76 -7.63
C TYR A 3 -13.97 42.39 -8.24
N LEU A 4 -12.96 42.33 -9.10
CA LEU A 4 -12.51 41.09 -9.75
C LEU A 4 -10.99 40.86 -9.53
N ASP A 5 -10.45 41.28 -8.42
CA ASP A 5 -9.17 40.75 -8.00
C ASP A 5 -9.37 39.26 -7.70
N ASP A 6 -8.74 38.44 -8.51
CA ASP A 6 -8.79 37.00 -8.42
C ASP A 6 -8.42 36.54 -6.99
N ILE A 7 -9.42 36.15 -6.22
CA ILE A 7 -9.20 35.57 -4.86
C ILE A 7 -8.77 34.15 -5.04
N TYR A 8 -7.47 33.93 -5.03
CA TYR A 8 -6.90 32.58 -5.08
C TYR A 8 -6.74 31.99 -3.68
N SER A 9 -7.18 30.76 -3.48
CA SER A 9 -6.91 29.98 -2.26
C SER A 9 -5.40 29.71 -2.10
N CYS A 10 -4.70 29.53 -3.22
CA CYS A 10 -3.25 29.40 -3.23
C CYS A 10 -2.60 30.51 -4.07
N PRO A 11 -1.96 31.50 -3.43
CA PRO A 11 -1.30 32.60 -4.16
C PRO A 11 -0.09 32.15 -4.98
N LYS A 12 0.51 30.97 -4.67
CA LYS A 12 1.68 30.45 -5.38
C LYS A 12 1.36 29.94 -6.79
N CYS A 13 0.30 29.17 -6.94
CA CYS A 13 -0.08 28.58 -8.22
C CYS A 13 -1.35 29.19 -8.82
N ARG A 14 -2.01 30.14 -8.13
CA ARG A 14 -3.29 30.74 -8.52
C ARG A 14 -4.34 29.64 -8.81
N ASP A 15 -4.45 28.68 -7.89
CA ASP A 15 -5.38 27.54 -7.90
C ASP A 15 -5.24 26.57 -9.08
N THR A 16 -4.20 26.71 -9.91
CA THR A 16 -3.91 25.76 -11.00
C THR A 16 -3.35 24.43 -10.50
N GLY A 17 -2.87 24.36 -9.25
CA GLY A 17 -2.24 23.18 -8.68
C GLY A 17 -0.80 22.93 -9.14
N TYR A 18 -0.28 23.69 -10.11
CA TYR A 18 1.05 23.48 -10.70
C TYR A 18 1.86 24.79 -10.82
N ILE A 19 3.19 24.69 -10.70
CA ILE A 19 4.16 25.76 -10.93
C ILE A 19 5.26 25.20 -11.80
N ASN A 20 5.45 25.76 -13.00
CA ASN A 20 6.48 25.31 -13.96
C ASN A 20 6.44 23.80 -14.24
N GLY A 21 5.24 23.24 -14.39
CA GLY A 21 5.04 21.79 -14.62
C GLY A 21 5.24 20.90 -13.39
N LYS A 22 5.56 21.46 -12.22
CA LYS A 22 5.66 20.73 -10.96
C LYS A 22 4.44 20.96 -10.08
N MET A 23 4.02 19.92 -9.36
CA MET A 23 2.90 20.00 -8.43
C MET A 23 3.17 21.05 -7.34
N CYS A 24 2.21 21.95 -7.13
CA CYS A 24 2.27 22.96 -6.09
C CYS A 24 2.03 22.34 -4.71
N SER A 25 2.59 22.96 -3.68
CA SER A 25 2.43 22.51 -2.29
C SER A 25 0.95 22.45 -1.84
N CYS A 26 0.06 23.28 -2.38
CA CYS A 26 -1.38 23.24 -2.06
C CYS A 26 -2.04 21.97 -2.62
N LEU A 27 -1.76 21.60 -3.88
CA LEU A 27 -2.28 20.37 -4.48
C LEU A 27 -1.69 19.13 -3.81
N LYS A 28 -0.38 19.18 -3.47
CA LYS A 28 0.29 18.13 -2.70
C LYS A 28 -0.38 17.92 -1.33
N ALA A 29 -0.71 19.00 -0.62
CA ALA A 29 -1.38 18.92 0.67
C ALA A 29 -2.80 18.32 0.54
N LEU A 30 -3.56 18.72 -0.48
CA LEU A 30 -4.90 18.15 -0.75
C LEU A 30 -4.80 16.65 -1.10
N TYR A 31 -3.85 16.29 -1.94
CA TYR A 31 -3.59 14.90 -2.30
C TYR A 31 -3.25 14.05 -1.07
N ASN A 32 -2.33 14.54 -0.23
CA ASN A 32 -1.93 13.83 0.99
C ASN A 32 -3.10 13.69 1.98
N ALA A 33 -3.93 14.73 2.12
CA ALA A 33 -5.13 14.67 2.96
C ALA A 33 -6.10 13.60 2.45
N GLU A 34 -6.29 13.49 1.13
CA GLU A 34 -7.17 12.47 0.54
C GLU A 34 -6.61 11.05 0.71
N VAL A 35 -5.31 10.84 0.48
CA VAL A 35 -4.66 9.54 0.74
C VAL A 35 -4.80 9.16 2.21
N THR A 36 -4.59 10.10 3.13
CA THR A 36 -4.76 9.86 4.58
C THR A 36 -6.22 9.50 4.91
N ARG A 37 -7.20 10.17 4.28
CA ARG A 37 -8.62 9.88 4.44
C ARG A 37 -8.97 8.48 3.94
N GLU A 38 -8.48 8.09 2.76
CA GLU A 38 -8.67 6.75 2.22
C GLU A 38 -8.04 5.67 3.10
N LEU A 39 -6.80 5.89 3.56
CA LEU A 39 -6.15 5.01 4.53
C LEU A 39 -6.99 4.85 5.80
N GLY A 40 -7.56 5.96 6.32
CA GLY A 40 -8.44 5.93 7.49
C GLY A 40 -9.72 5.11 7.30
N THR A 41 -10.24 5.00 6.07
CA THR A 41 -11.43 4.16 5.78
C THR A 41 -11.08 2.68 5.64
N LEU A 42 -9.89 2.36 5.16
CA LEU A 42 -9.40 0.98 4.98
C LEU A 42 -8.84 0.39 6.27
N LEU A 43 -8.26 1.23 7.10
CA LEU A 43 -7.67 0.86 8.39
C LEU A 43 -8.70 1.11 9.50
N LYS A 44 -8.95 0.11 10.33
CA LYS A 44 -9.86 0.21 11.48
C LYS A 44 -9.50 1.35 12.46
N ASN A 45 -8.25 1.81 12.42
CA ASN A 45 -7.73 2.92 13.21
C ASN A 45 -6.96 3.85 12.28
N SER A 46 -7.47 5.05 12.03
CA SER A 46 -6.87 6.08 11.19
C SER A 46 -5.56 6.68 11.73
N ASP A 47 -5.13 6.27 12.92
CA ASP A 47 -4.06 6.88 13.69
C ASP A 47 -2.75 6.07 13.73
N GLU A 48 -2.59 5.07 12.85
CA GLU A 48 -1.40 4.24 12.84
C GLU A 48 -0.18 5.06 12.37
N CYS A 49 0.78 5.20 13.27
CA CYS A 49 2.06 5.86 13.03
C CYS A 49 3.19 5.08 13.70
N PHE A 50 4.43 5.28 13.26
CA PHE A 50 5.59 4.55 13.78
C PHE A 50 5.75 4.73 15.29
N GLU A 51 5.41 5.89 15.85
CA GLU A 51 5.51 6.22 17.27
C GLU A 51 4.55 5.38 18.15
N LYS A 52 3.48 4.87 17.57
CA LYS A 52 2.49 4.02 18.27
C LYS A 52 2.80 2.52 18.15
N PHE A 53 3.85 2.16 17.43
CA PHE A 53 4.24 0.75 17.31
C PHE A 53 4.95 0.29 18.57
N ASP A 54 4.34 -0.62 19.31
CA ASP A 54 4.82 -1.05 20.62
C ASP A 54 5.64 -2.35 20.52
N LEU A 55 6.96 -2.21 20.51
CA LEU A 55 7.91 -3.33 20.49
C LEU A 55 7.90 -4.17 21.77
N SER A 56 7.36 -3.67 22.88
CA SER A 56 7.29 -4.43 24.14
C SER A 56 6.36 -5.65 24.06
N LEU A 57 5.41 -5.62 23.13
CA LEU A 57 4.44 -6.70 22.91
C LEU A 57 5.02 -7.94 22.22
N TYR A 58 6.27 -7.88 21.74
CA TYR A 58 6.87 -8.98 20.98
C TYR A 58 7.73 -9.96 21.83
N GLY A 59 7.87 -9.72 23.13
CA GLY A 59 8.56 -10.63 24.04
C GLY A 59 9.94 -11.04 23.52
N SER A 60 10.18 -12.34 23.34
CA SER A 60 11.46 -12.89 22.84
C SER A 60 11.76 -12.55 21.39
N ALA A 61 10.76 -12.16 20.60
CA ALA A 61 10.93 -11.74 19.21
C ALA A 61 11.24 -10.23 19.03
N ARG A 62 11.38 -9.49 20.16
CA ARG A 62 11.54 -8.03 20.15
C ARG A 62 12.71 -7.57 19.29
N GLU A 63 13.90 -8.14 19.45
CA GLU A 63 15.10 -7.76 18.70
C GLU A 63 14.90 -7.92 17.19
N SER A 64 14.32 -9.06 16.78
CA SER A 64 14.02 -9.31 15.36
C SER A 64 12.99 -8.33 14.81
N MET A 65 11.98 -7.98 15.60
CA MET A 65 10.94 -7.01 15.19
C MET A 65 11.43 -5.58 15.21
N GLU A 66 12.42 -5.24 16.03
CA GLU A 66 13.08 -3.92 16.00
C GLU A 66 13.81 -3.71 14.66
N ILE A 67 14.50 -4.73 14.14
CA ILE A 67 15.12 -4.69 12.82
C ILE A 67 14.06 -4.47 11.73
N VAL A 68 12.94 -5.19 11.79
CA VAL A 68 11.81 -5.03 10.84
C VAL A 68 11.23 -3.62 10.92
N PHE A 69 11.02 -3.11 12.13
CA PHE A 69 10.50 -1.78 12.39
C PHE A 69 11.42 -0.69 11.83
N ASP A 70 12.71 -0.76 12.14
CA ASP A 70 13.70 0.22 11.65
C ASP A 70 13.81 0.17 10.13
N THR A 71 13.81 -1.02 9.53
CA THR A 71 13.79 -1.18 8.07
C THR A 71 12.57 -0.52 7.44
N CYS A 72 11.38 -0.71 8.02
CA CYS A 72 10.15 -0.09 7.53
C CYS A 72 10.19 1.44 7.66
N ARG A 73 10.73 1.96 8.75
CA ARG A 73 10.85 3.39 9.02
C ARG A 73 11.84 4.05 8.05
N GLU A 74 13.02 3.47 7.88
CA GLU A 74 14.02 3.94 6.92
C GLU A 74 13.50 3.89 5.49
N TYR A 75 12.84 2.79 5.11
CA TYR A 75 12.19 2.64 3.80
C TYR A 75 11.21 3.78 3.53
N ALA A 76 10.34 4.08 4.49
CA ALA A 76 9.33 5.12 4.33
C ALA A 76 9.93 6.54 4.24
N GLN A 77 10.98 6.82 5.02
CA GLN A 77 11.65 8.11 5.04
C GLN A 77 12.51 8.36 3.80
N SER A 78 13.15 7.31 3.26
CA SER A 78 14.06 7.39 2.11
C SER A 78 13.41 6.95 0.79
N PHE A 79 12.08 6.80 0.77
CA PHE A 79 11.36 6.27 -0.39
C PHE A 79 11.66 7.05 -1.67
N SER A 80 11.97 6.31 -2.73
CA SER A 80 12.29 6.83 -4.06
C SER A 80 12.02 5.78 -5.15
N ASP A 81 12.25 6.14 -6.40
CA ASP A 81 12.23 5.23 -7.55
C ASP A 81 13.25 4.08 -7.47
N ARG A 82 14.27 4.21 -6.61
CA ARG A 82 15.29 3.19 -6.35
C ARG A 82 14.98 2.28 -5.17
N SER A 83 13.91 2.54 -4.44
CA SER A 83 13.48 1.71 -3.31
C SER A 83 13.20 0.27 -3.76
N MET A 84 13.31 -0.67 -2.85
CA MET A 84 13.01 -2.10 -3.08
C MET A 84 11.50 -2.35 -3.02
N ASN A 85 11.04 -3.46 -3.59
CA ASN A 85 9.74 -4.01 -3.24
C ASN A 85 9.87 -4.82 -1.96
N LEU A 86 8.85 -4.81 -1.10
CA LEU A 86 8.86 -5.50 0.18
C LEU A 86 7.78 -6.57 0.24
N LEU A 87 8.12 -7.74 0.80
CA LEU A 87 7.19 -8.82 1.13
C LEU A 87 7.19 -9.04 2.63
N PHE A 88 6.13 -8.62 3.31
CA PHE A 88 5.90 -8.87 4.73
C PHE A 88 5.30 -10.24 4.90
N GLN A 89 6.01 -11.13 5.57
CA GLN A 89 5.60 -12.51 5.75
C GLN A 89 5.57 -12.90 7.23
N GLY A 90 4.49 -13.54 7.67
CA GLY A 90 4.36 -14.00 9.07
C GLY A 90 2.91 -14.20 9.48
N GLY A 91 2.68 -14.78 10.64
CA GLY A 91 1.36 -15.11 11.16
C GLY A 91 0.41 -13.91 11.29
N THR A 92 -0.83 -14.19 11.66
CA THR A 92 -1.85 -13.16 11.91
C THR A 92 -1.49 -12.34 13.15
N GLY A 93 -1.89 -11.06 13.17
CA GLY A 93 -1.76 -10.21 14.34
C GLY A 93 -0.35 -9.75 14.68
N LEU A 94 0.63 -9.91 13.79
CA LEU A 94 2.03 -9.54 14.01
C LEU A 94 2.38 -8.08 13.61
N GLY A 95 1.40 -7.26 13.26
CA GLY A 95 1.63 -5.85 12.93
C GLY A 95 1.97 -5.55 11.47
N LYS A 96 1.85 -6.50 10.54
CA LYS A 96 2.11 -6.26 9.09
C LYS A 96 1.28 -5.12 8.53
N THR A 97 -0.05 -5.19 8.67
CA THR A 97 -0.99 -4.13 8.27
C THR A 97 -0.64 -2.78 8.90
N PHE A 98 -0.26 -2.79 10.19
CA PHE A 98 0.12 -1.57 10.93
C PHE A 98 1.36 -0.91 10.30
N LEU A 99 2.45 -1.65 10.10
CA LEU A 99 3.67 -1.11 9.49
C LEU A 99 3.46 -0.75 8.01
N SER A 100 2.63 -1.49 7.27
CA SER A 100 2.22 -1.12 5.91
C SER A 100 1.52 0.24 5.87
N ALA A 101 0.63 0.50 6.83
CA ALA A 101 -0.07 1.77 6.96
C ALA A 101 0.88 2.92 7.33
N CYS A 102 1.81 2.69 8.26
CA CYS A 102 2.84 3.68 8.62
C CYS A 102 3.70 4.07 7.41
N ILE A 103 4.12 3.08 6.61
CA ILE A 103 4.86 3.33 5.37
C ILE A 103 4.03 4.16 4.41
N ALA A 104 2.78 3.75 4.14
CA ALA A 104 1.90 4.45 3.22
C ALA A 104 1.72 5.92 3.59
N ARG A 105 1.52 6.19 4.89
CA ARG A 105 1.37 7.55 5.42
C ARG A 105 2.60 8.40 5.17
N VAL A 106 3.78 7.95 5.64
CA VAL A 106 5.02 8.73 5.53
C VAL A 106 5.40 8.96 4.08
N VAL A 107 5.26 7.96 3.21
CA VAL A 107 5.52 8.09 1.78
C VAL A 107 4.57 9.10 1.12
N ALA A 108 3.28 9.08 1.47
CA ALA A 108 2.31 10.06 1.00
C ALA A 108 2.62 11.48 1.51
N GLU A 109 2.95 11.63 2.80
CA GLU A 109 3.36 12.91 3.40
C GLU A 109 4.60 13.50 2.72
N ASN A 110 5.53 12.64 2.26
CA ASN A 110 6.68 13.04 1.44
C ASN A 110 6.30 13.41 -0.01
N GLY A 111 5.02 13.21 -0.40
CA GLY A 111 4.42 13.66 -1.66
C GLY A 111 4.52 12.69 -2.80
N HIS A 112 4.73 11.43 -2.50
CA HIS A 112 4.63 10.35 -3.47
C HIS A 112 3.19 9.86 -3.59
N SER A 113 2.83 9.38 -4.77
CA SER A 113 1.52 8.78 -5.00
C SER A 113 1.45 7.38 -4.37
N VAL A 114 0.47 7.16 -3.49
CA VAL A 114 0.28 5.89 -2.78
C VAL A 114 -1.11 5.34 -3.07
N CYS A 115 -1.20 4.04 -3.27
CA CYS A 115 -2.45 3.29 -3.29
C CYS A 115 -2.36 2.18 -2.24
N TYR A 116 -3.32 2.12 -1.32
CA TYR A 116 -3.45 1.05 -0.33
C TYR A 116 -4.73 0.28 -0.62
N ASP A 117 -4.63 -1.04 -0.75
CA ASP A 117 -5.81 -1.89 -0.92
C ASP A 117 -5.53 -3.30 -0.37
N THR A 118 -6.60 -4.02 -0.04
CA THR A 118 -6.48 -5.46 0.25
C THR A 118 -6.37 -6.26 -1.04
N ALA A 119 -5.72 -7.42 -0.98
CA ALA A 119 -5.61 -8.30 -2.15
C ALA A 119 -7.00 -8.67 -2.71
N SER A 120 -7.97 -8.96 -1.84
CA SER A 120 -9.35 -9.26 -2.26
C SER A 120 -9.96 -8.11 -3.07
N SER A 121 -9.94 -6.89 -2.54
CA SER A 121 -10.56 -5.72 -3.17
C SER A 121 -9.83 -5.28 -4.44
N ALA A 122 -8.49 -5.41 -4.46
CA ALA A 122 -7.69 -5.11 -5.63
C ALA A 122 -8.00 -6.06 -6.79
N LEU A 123 -8.04 -7.37 -6.52
CA LEU A 123 -8.31 -8.39 -7.57
C LEU A 123 -9.76 -8.36 -8.04
N GLU A 124 -10.71 -8.06 -7.15
CA GLU A 124 -12.12 -7.83 -7.50
C GLU A 124 -12.27 -6.65 -8.48
N ALA A 125 -11.47 -5.59 -8.33
CA ALA A 125 -11.49 -4.46 -9.27
C ALA A 125 -11.10 -4.86 -10.69
N PHE A 126 -10.10 -5.76 -10.86
CA PHE A 126 -9.75 -6.31 -12.18
C PHE A 126 -10.88 -7.15 -12.78
N GLU A 127 -11.56 -7.95 -11.95
CA GLU A 127 -12.68 -8.77 -12.37
C GLU A 127 -13.88 -7.89 -12.77
N THR A 128 -14.22 -6.90 -11.96
CA THR A 128 -15.28 -5.93 -12.22
C THR A 128 -15.03 -5.13 -13.49
N LYS A 129 -13.80 -4.61 -13.69
CA LYS A 129 -13.40 -3.93 -14.93
C LYS A 129 -13.68 -4.78 -16.17
N LYS A 130 -13.47 -6.10 -16.08
CA LYS A 130 -13.57 -7.01 -17.23
C LYS A 130 -14.98 -7.52 -17.50
N PHE A 131 -15.77 -7.76 -16.46
CA PHE A 131 -17.02 -8.52 -16.58
C PHE A 131 -18.27 -7.74 -16.18
N SER A 132 -18.15 -6.55 -15.57
CA SER A 132 -19.33 -5.76 -15.24
C SER A 132 -20.10 -5.38 -16.50
N ARG A 133 -21.44 -5.56 -16.45
CA ARG A 133 -22.36 -5.11 -17.49
C ARG A 133 -22.80 -3.67 -17.30
N ASP A 134 -22.64 -3.16 -16.09
CA ASP A 134 -22.92 -1.76 -15.78
C ASP A 134 -21.70 -0.92 -16.14
N ILE A 135 -21.88 0.04 -17.04
CA ILE A 135 -20.81 0.88 -17.60
C ILE A 135 -20.14 1.69 -16.50
N GLN A 136 -20.93 2.32 -15.62
CA GLN A 136 -20.37 3.17 -14.55
C GLN A 136 -19.53 2.36 -13.57
N THR A 137 -19.99 1.17 -13.21
CA THR A 137 -19.26 0.26 -12.33
C THR A 137 -17.95 -0.21 -12.99
N ALA A 138 -17.98 -0.54 -14.29
CA ALA A 138 -16.80 -0.91 -15.04
C ALA A 138 -15.78 0.24 -15.16
N GLU A 139 -16.24 1.47 -15.41
CA GLU A 139 -15.39 2.67 -15.47
C GLU A 139 -14.75 2.98 -14.12
N ASN A 140 -15.50 2.94 -13.04
CA ASN A 140 -14.95 3.13 -11.69
C ASN A 140 -13.88 2.08 -11.35
N ALA A 141 -14.13 0.82 -11.72
CA ALA A 141 -13.15 -0.25 -11.54
C ALA A 141 -11.91 -0.04 -12.43
N ALA A 142 -12.06 0.47 -13.65
CA ALA A 142 -10.95 0.79 -14.54
C ALA A 142 -10.06 1.88 -13.94
N VAL A 143 -10.63 2.97 -13.44
CA VAL A 143 -9.90 4.06 -12.76
C VAL A 143 -9.14 3.52 -11.54
N LYS A 144 -9.79 2.65 -10.74
CA LYS A 144 -9.14 2.02 -9.60
C LYS A 144 -7.94 1.16 -10.03
N VAL A 145 -8.10 0.33 -11.05
CA VAL A 145 -7.01 -0.50 -11.60
C VAL A 145 -5.86 0.35 -12.13
N GLU A 146 -6.13 1.41 -12.91
CA GLU A 146 -5.12 2.32 -13.41
C GLU A 146 -4.33 2.96 -12.27
N ARG A 147 -5.02 3.46 -11.25
CA ARG A 147 -4.38 4.01 -10.05
C ARG A 147 -3.45 3.00 -9.38
N MET A 148 -3.88 1.74 -9.22
CA MET A 148 -3.05 0.68 -8.66
C MET A 148 -1.81 0.37 -9.51
N LEU A 149 -1.92 0.48 -10.84
CA LEU A 149 -0.80 0.20 -11.75
C LEU A 149 0.22 1.36 -11.80
N ASP A 150 -0.24 2.63 -11.67
CA ASP A 150 0.55 3.82 -11.95
C ASP A 150 1.12 4.51 -10.71
N CYS A 151 0.51 4.34 -9.53
CA CYS A 151 1.02 4.96 -8.31
C CYS A 151 2.47 4.56 -8.02
N GLU A 152 3.25 5.46 -7.41
CA GLU A 152 4.67 5.21 -7.08
C GLU A 152 4.80 4.07 -6.07
N LEU A 153 3.95 4.04 -5.04
CA LEU A 153 3.88 2.97 -4.05
C LEU A 153 2.48 2.34 -4.01
N MET A 154 2.41 1.02 -4.22
CA MET A 154 1.22 0.20 -3.97
C MET A 154 1.43 -0.64 -2.71
N ILE A 155 0.48 -0.61 -1.80
CA ILE A 155 0.38 -1.55 -0.69
C ILE A 155 -0.73 -2.54 -0.99
N LEU A 156 -0.38 -3.81 -1.11
CA LEU A 156 -1.30 -4.92 -1.32
C LEU A 156 -1.35 -5.74 -0.02
N ASP A 157 -2.36 -5.48 0.80
CA ASP A 157 -2.47 -6.08 2.12
C ASP A 157 -3.23 -7.41 2.10
N ASP A 158 -2.84 -8.32 3.01
CA ASP A 158 -3.46 -9.62 3.24
C ASP A 158 -3.55 -10.52 1.99
N LEU A 159 -2.46 -10.61 1.20
CA LEU A 159 -2.38 -11.56 0.08
C LEU A 159 -2.56 -13.00 0.58
N GLY A 160 -3.48 -13.72 -0.04
CA GLY A 160 -3.83 -15.10 0.33
C GLY A 160 -5.21 -15.23 0.98
N THR A 161 -5.91 -14.12 1.23
CA THR A 161 -7.28 -14.13 1.78
C THR A 161 -8.36 -14.07 0.70
N GLU A 162 -8.00 -13.66 -0.52
CA GLU A 162 -8.91 -13.55 -1.65
C GLU A 162 -9.42 -14.93 -2.13
N MET A 163 -10.57 -14.94 -2.80
CA MET A 163 -11.06 -16.14 -3.47
C MET A 163 -10.14 -16.48 -4.66
N LEU A 164 -9.58 -17.68 -4.65
CA LEU A 164 -8.67 -18.12 -5.70
C LEU A 164 -9.45 -18.55 -6.95
N THR A 165 -9.49 -17.67 -7.94
CA THR A 165 -10.02 -17.95 -9.27
C THR A 165 -8.89 -17.82 -10.31
N PRO A 166 -9.01 -18.47 -11.50
CA PRO A 166 -8.06 -18.25 -12.59
C PRO A 166 -7.93 -16.78 -12.97
N MET A 167 -9.00 -15.99 -12.82
CA MET A 167 -9.01 -14.55 -13.07
C MET A 167 -8.20 -13.80 -12.00
N ALA A 168 -8.40 -14.13 -10.72
CA ALA A 168 -7.63 -13.53 -9.62
C ALA A 168 -6.13 -13.79 -9.76
N VAL A 169 -5.71 -15.01 -10.13
CA VAL A 169 -4.30 -15.35 -10.38
C VAL A 169 -3.75 -14.53 -11.56
N SER A 170 -4.51 -14.42 -12.66
CA SER A 170 -4.11 -13.61 -13.82
C SER A 170 -4.01 -12.12 -13.48
N ALA A 171 -4.96 -11.60 -12.70
CA ALA A 171 -4.98 -10.22 -12.23
C ALA A 171 -3.78 -9.91 -11.33
N LEU A 172 -3.47 -10.80 -10.38
CA LEU A 172 -2.32 -10.66 -9.49
C LEU A 172 -1.01 -10.65 -10.29
N TYR A 173 -0.86 -11.58 -11.24
CA TYR A 173 0.31 -11.59 -12.13
C TYR A 173 0.43 -10.28 -12.91
N THR A 174 -0.68 -9.81 -13.49
CA THR A 174 -0.72 -8.55 -14.25
C THR A 174 -0.32 -7.38 -13.37
N LEU A 175 -0.88 -7.27 -12.17
CA LEU A 175 -0.57 -6.21 -11.22
C LEU A 175 0.93 -6.19 -10.88
N ILE A 176 1.47 -7.31 -10.40
CA ILE A 176 2.89 -7.41 -10.01
C ILE A 176 3.79 -7.14 -11.21
N ASN A 177 3.55 -7.83 -12.34
CA ASN A 177 4.42 -7.73 -13.50
C ASN A 177 4.44 -6.33 -14.12
N THR A 178 3.27 -5.71 -14.27
CA THR A 178 3.19 -4.35 -14.86
C THR A 178 3.92 -3.34 -13.98
N ARG A 179 3.74 -3.43 -12.67
CA ARG A 179 4.42 -2.52 -11.73
C ARG A 179 5.94 -2.72 -11.73
N LEU A 180 6.42 -3.96 -11.78
CA LEU A 180 7.86 -4.27 -11.89
C LEU A 180 8.45 -3.70 -13.19
N VAL A 181 7.80 -3.94 -14.34
CA VAL A 181 8.25 -3.42 -15.64
C VAL A 181 8.30 -1.90 -15.68
N ASN A 182 7.34 -1.24 -15.01
CA ASN A 182 7.26 0.22 -14.93
C ASN A 182 8.13 0.82 -13.80
N GLY A 183 8.92 0.01 -13.09
CA GLY A 183 9.76 0.46 -11.97
C GLY A 183 8.97 0.93 -10.75
N ARG A 184 7.66 0.66 -10.68
CA ARG A 184 6.78 1.04 -9.57
C ARG A 184 6.98 0.13 -8.37
N LYS A 185 6.93 0.68 -7.16
CA LYS A 185 7.24 -0.04 -5.92
C LYS A 185 6.00 -0.62 -5.27
N THR A 186 6.15 -1.83 -4.76
CA THR A 186 5.04 -2.57 -4.15
C THR A 186 5.47 -3.15 -2.80
N VAL A 187 4.64 -2.96 -1.80
CA VAL A 187 4.71 -3.66 -0.51
C VAL A 187 3.56 -4.64 -0.47
N ILE A 188 3.85 -5.90 -0.23
CA ILE A 188 2.84 -6.96 -0.11
C ILE A 188 2.91 -7.53 1.30
N SER A 189 1.78 -7.70 1.96
CA SER A 189 1.70 -8.48 3.19
C SER A 189 0.99 -9.81 2.95
N THR A 190 1.46 -10.86 3.64
CA THR A 190 0.85 -12.18 3.58
C THR A 190 1.04 -12.97 4.88
N ASN A 191 0.07 -13.81 5.19
CA ASN A 191 0.18 -14.80 6.27
C ASN A 191 0.71 -16.15 5.76
N LEU A 192 0.85 -16.30 4.44
CA LEU A 192 1.26 -17.55 3.82
C LEU A 192 2.78 -17.73 3.87
N THR A 193 3.21 -18.95 4.10
CA THR A 193 4.59 -19.39 3.91
C THR A 193 4.93 -19.52 2.43
N ASP A 194 6.22 -19.60 2.07
CA ASP A 194 6.65 -19.79 0.68
C ASP A 194 6.05 -21.06 0.05
N ALA A 195 5.94 -22.14 0.83
CA ALA A 195 5.32 -23.39 0.39
C ALA A 195 3.81 -23.21 0.09
N GLU A 196 3.11 -22.44 0.93
CA GLU A 196 1.69 -22.14 0.73
C GLU A 196 1.48 -21.18 -0.44
N LEU A 197 2.35 -20.18 -0.62
CA LEU A 197 2.34 -19.31 -1.80
C LEU A 197 2.51 -20.10 -3.09
N LEU A 198 3.49 -21.04 -3.11
CA LEU A 198 3.74 -21.89 -4.27
C LEU A 198 2.57 -22.84 -4.58
N LYS A 199 1.90 -23.33 -3.53
CA LYS A 199 0.71 -24.18 -3.68
C LYS A 199 -0.51 -23.40 -4.15
N ARG A 200 -0.64 -22.13 -3.72
CA ARG A 200 -1.80 -21.29 -4.00
C ARG A 200 -1.70 -20.59 -5.34
N TYR A 201 -0.52 -20.09 -5.70
CA TYR A 201 -0.28 -19.34 -6.92
C TYR A 201 0.58 -20.13 -7.91
N ASN A 202 0.70 -19.62 -9.13
CA ASN A 202 1.55 -20.24 -10.13
C ASN A 202 3.05 -19.92 -9.89
N ALA A 203 3.93 -20.74 -10.49
CA ALA A 203 5.37 -20.58 -10.37
C ALA A 203 5.87 -19.21 -10.86
N GLN A 204 5.17 -18.56 -11.78
CA GLN A 204 5.55 -17.25 -12.33
C GLN A 204 5.39 -16.15 -11.29
N ILE A 205 4.28 -16.14 -10.52
CA ILE A 205 4.06 -15.20 -9.43
C ILE A 205 5.10 -15.42 -8.33
N CYS A 206 5.28 -16.68 -7.90
CA CYS A 206 6.23 -17.02 -6.83
C CYS A 206 7.66 -16.63 -7.20
N SER A 207 8.10 -16.90 -8.43
CA SER A 207 9.42 -16.50 -8.92
C SER A 207 9.64 -14.98 -8.86
N ARG A 208 8.60 -14.16 -9.15
CA ARG A 208 8.70 -12.71 -9.02
C ARG A 208 8.75 -12.26 -7.57
N LEU A 209 7.93 -12.85 -6.70
CA LEU A 209 7.95 -12.54 -5.27
C LEU A 209 9.31 -12.90 -4.64
N GLU A 210 9.93 -13.97 -5.10
CA GLU A 210 11.22 -14.42 -4.60
C GLU A 210 12.40 -13.61 -5.16
N GLY A 211 12.36 -13.27 -6.45
CA GLY A 211 13.47 -12.60 -7.13
C GLY A 211 13.44 -11.07 -7.04
N GLU A 212 12.27 -10.46 -6.88
CA GLU A 212 12.07 -9.00 -7.01
C GLU A 212 11.63 -8.32 -5.71
N PHE A 213 11.37 -9.09 -4.64
CA PHE A 213 10.93 -8.57 -3.35
C PHE A 213 11.91 -8.92 -2.24
N THR A 214 12.22 -7.94 -1.40
CA THR A 214 12.94 -8.17 -0.15
C THR A 214 11.96 -8.69 0.90
N LYS A 215 12.20 -9.92 1.39
CA LYS A 215 11.36 -10.52 2.42
C LYS A 215 11.68 -9.93 3.78
N LEU A 216 10.66 -9.46 4.48
CA LEU A 216 10.71 -9.04 5.88
C LEU A 216 9.85 -10.01 6.69
N PRO A 217 10.49 -10.94 7.43
CA PRO A 217 9.76 -11.88 8.25
C PRO A 217 9.29 -11.23 9.55
N PHE A 218 8.01 -11.41 9.89
CA PHE A 218 7.40 -10.95 11.12
C PHE A 218 7.30 -12.09 12.12
N PHE A 219 7.74 -11.85 13.35
CA PHE A 219 7.85 -12.83 14.42
C PHE A 219 6.99 -12.45 15.63
N GLY A 220 6.63 -13.43 16.45
CA GLY A 220 5.92 -13.22 17.71
C GLY A 220 4.60 -13.96 17.80
N SER A 221 3.80 -13.57 18.80
CA SER A 221 2.43 -14.04 19.03
C SER A 221 1.42 -12.99 18.56
N ASP A 222 0.16 -13.39 18.35
CA ASP A 222 -0.90 -12.46 17.93
C ASP A 222 -1.10 -11.34 18.97
N ILE A 223 -0.65 -10.13 18.62
CA ILE A 223 -0.72 -8.94 19.49
C ILE A 223 -2.17 -8.55 19.80
N ARG A 224 -3.14 -8.88 18.92
CA ARG A 224 -4.56 -8.59 19.16
C ARG A 224 -5.11 -9.38 20.36
N LEU A 225 -4.57 -10.57 20.61
CA LEU A 225 -4.93 -11.38 21.78
C LEU A 225 -4.27 -10.81 23.04
N LEU A 226 -2.99 -10.45 22.98
CA LEU A 226 -2.27 -9.86 24.11
C LEU A 226 -2.88 -8.55 24.60
N LYS A 227 -3.38 -7.69 23.70
CA LYS A 227 -4.07 -6.44 24.06
C LYS A 227 -5.45 -6.62 24.72
N LYS A 228 -6.02 -7.82 24.69
CA LYS A 228 -7.29 -8.11 25.37
C LYS A 228 -7.10 -8.62 26.80
N GLU A 229 -5.89 -8.99 27.17
CA GLU A 229 -5.54 -9.52 28.49
C GLU A 229 -4.97 -8.45 29.43
N ILE A 230 -4.79 -7.21 28.92
CA ILE A 230 -4.39 -6.01 29.65
C ILE A 230 -5.61 -5.12 29.85
#